data_b34d1d8665d7953be09f2fbd8b2528cd
#
_entry.id   b34d1d8665d7953be09f2fbd8b2528cd
#
_cell.length_a   1.000
_cell.length_b   1.000
_cell.length_c   1.000
_cell.angle_alpha   90.00
_cell.angle_beta   90.00
_cell.angle_gamma   90.00
#
_symmetry.space_group_name_H-M   'P 1'
#
loop_
_entity.id
_entity.type
_entity.pdbx_description
1 polymer ?
#
loop_
_entity_poly.entity_id
_entity_poly.type
_entity_poly.pdbx_seq_one_letter_code
_entity_poly.pdbx_strand_id
1 'polypeptide(L)'
;MHTSYEQRLEFLQQFSDGLELFSTNHPHTKIAQGDGWRICSSNSQFSMLNNALLYTSRKEALAELIATIEANQAPAGIRLAGPAIVHTTALAELGYTHHGGAPFMLWSSDNSFDAFNLREGLSIRRLVPTDSDVMNQIYADVYSMTPEMIADFKPFQFATDQDYTWGLFKDGEMVSLVTAVVFKDTVGIWNMGTPTVHQKNGYGSELLKWVMKTHKDMGAKNFFLHATAAGKFLYDKCGWITLDYLPYLSKVKKKEA
;
A
#
# COMPACT_ATOMS: atom_id res chain seq x y z
N MET A 1 -10.12 12.66 -16.01
CA MET A 1 -10.71 12.82 -14.66
C MET A 1 -10.05 14.01 -13.98
N HIS A 2 -10.82 15.01 -13.55
CA HIS A 2 -10.34 16.09 -12.68
C HIS A 2 -10.79 15.77 -11.26
N THR A 3 -9.90 15.22 -10.43
CA THR A 3 -10.13 15.11 -8.99
C THR A 3 -9.94 16.45 -8.32
N SER A 4 -10.92 16.88 -7.50
CA SER A 4 -10.76 18.08 -6.68
C SER A 4 -9.64 17.88 -5.64
N TYR A 5 -9.15 18.96 -5.05
CA TYR A 5 -8.17 18.92 -3.98
C TYR A 5 -8.69 18.11 -2.78
N GLU A 6 -9.94 18.31 -2.40
CA GLU A 6 -10.59 17.60 -1.30
C GLU A 6 -10.67 16.09 -1.57
N GLN A 7 -11.05 15.68 -2.80
CA GLN A 7 -11.06 14.27 -3.17
C GLN A 7 -9.67 13.63 -3.09
N ARG A 8 -8.61 14.35 -3.46
CA ARG A 8 -7.23 13.85 -3.32
C ARG A 8 -6.85 13.63 -1.87
N LEU A 9 -7.21 14.57 -0.98
CA LEU A 9 -6.98 14.42 0.47
C LEU A 9 -7.76 13.24 1.03
N GLU A 10 -9.00 13.02 0.60
CA GLU A 10 -9.79 11.87 1.02
C GLU A 10 -9.13 10.54 0.65
N PHE A 11 -8.61 10.38 -0.57
CA PHE A 11 -7.89 9.16 -0.96
C PHE A 11 -6.60 8.96 -0.15
N LEU A 12 -5.87 10.03 0.15
CA LEU A 12 -4.68 9.97 0.99
C LEU A 12 -5.03 9.60 2.43
N GLN A 13 -6.17 10.11 2.95
CA GLN A 13 -6.68 9.72 4.26
C GLN A 13 -7.06 8.24 4.28
N GLN A 14 -7.78 7.74 3.28
CA GLN A 14 -8.14 6.32 3.15
C GLN A 14 -6.89 5.42 3.01
N PHE A 15 -5.85 5.89 2.32
CA PHE A 15 -4.55 5.21 2.29
C PHE A 15 -3.93 5.13 3.68
N SER A 16 -3.97 6.22 4.43
CA SER A 16 -3.50 6.27 5.82
C SER A 16 -4.31 5.33 6.74
N ASP A 17 -5.65 5.31 6.57
CA ASP A 17 -6.56 4.42 7.30
C ASP A 17 -6.27 2.94 6.98
N GLY A 18 -5.90 2.63 5.74
CA GLY A 18 -5.47 1.29 5.34
C GLY A 18 -4.17 0.85 6.02
N LEU A 19 -3.20 1.74 6.16
CA LEU A 19 -1.96 1.45 6.91
C LEU A 19 -2.26 1.16 8.39
N GLU A 20 -3.18 1.90 9.00
CA GLU A 20 -3.62 1.65 10.36
C GLU A 20 -4.34 0.30 10.48
N LEU A 21 -5.28 0.03 9.56
CA LEU A 21 -6.07 -1.19 9.55
C LEU A 21 -5.17 -2.44 9.52
N PHE A 22 -4.18 -2.49 8.63
CA PHE A 22 -3.22 -3.57 8.58
C PHE A 22 -2.38 -3.67 9.86
N SER A 23 -2.06 -2.54 10.48
CA SER A 23 -1.18 -2.49 11.65
C SER A 23 -1.87 -2.88 12.96
N THR A 24 -3.19 -2.81 13.04
CA THR A 24 -3.97 -2.93 14.30
C THR A 24 -3.73 -4.26 15.03
N ASN A 25 -3.53 -5.34 14.30
CA ASN A 25 -3.37 -6.69 14.89
C ASN A 25 -1.91 -7.05 15.24
N HIS A 26 -0.95 -6.18 14.95
CA HIS A 26 0.43 -6.46 15.29
C HIS A 26 0.72 -6.08 16.77
N PRO A 27 1.31 -6.98 17.57
CA PRO A 27 1.42 -6.82 19.03
C PRO A 27 2.28 -5.62 19.46
N HIS A 28 3.16 -5.13 18.60
CA HIS A 28 4.06 -4.00 18.86
C HIS A 28 3.66 -2.73 18.12
N THR A 29 2.48 -2.69 17.52
CA THR A 29 2.03 -1.52 16.78
C THR A 29 1.79 -0.34 17.72
N LYS A 30 2.39 0.79 17.35
CA LYS A 30 2.13 2.12 17.91
C LYS A 30 1.46 2.95 16.83
N ILE A 31 0.28 3.47 17.13
CA ILE A 31 -0.46 4.38 16.26
C ILE A 31 -0.56 5.71 16.98
N ALA A 32 -0.21 6.79 16.28
CA ALA A 32 -0.41 8.15 16.72
C ALA A 32 -0.87 8.99 15.54
N GLN A 33 -1.72 9.97 15.78
CA GLN A 33 -2.24 10.85 14.73
C GLN A 33 -2.47 12.26 15.26
N GLY A 34 -2.36 13.21 14.37
CA GLY A 34 -2.70 14.62 14.56
C GLY A 34 -3.39 15.18 13.33
N ASP A 35 -3.66 16.48 13.36
CA ASP A 35 -4.28 17.15 12.23
C ASP A 35 -3.29 17.25 11.05
N GLY A 36 -3.45 16.37 10.07
CA GLY A 36 -2.65 16.33 8.84
C GLY A 36 -1.47 15.35 8.87
N TRP A 37 -1.37 14.48 9.90
CA TRP A 37 -0.36 13.43 9.95
C TRP A 37 -0.83 12.18 10.73
N ARG A 38 -0.19 11.06 10.45
CA ARG A 38 -0.36 9.79 11.15
C ARG A 38 0.95 9.01 11.21
N ILE A 39 1.17 8.29 12.30
CA ILE A 39 2.25 7.30 12.48
C ILE A 39 1.62 5.93 12.66
N CYS A 40 2.13 4.94 11.92
CA CYS A 40 1.95 3.52 12.18
C CYS A 40 3.33 2.88 12.27
N SER A 41 3.70 2.38 13.44
CA SER A 41 5.02 1.78 13.69
C SER A 41 4.86 0.48 14.45
N SER A 42 5.55 -0.57 14.04
CA SER A 42 5.50 -1.92 14.63
C SER A 42 6.83 -2.39 15.22
N ASN A 43 7.87 -1.55 15.26
CA ASN A 43 9.26 -1.94 15.57
C ASN A 43 9.87 -2.99 14.62
N SER A 44 9.16 -3.38 13.56
CA SER A 44 9.68 -4.27 12.53
C SER A 44 10.87 -3.65 11.80
N GLN A 45 11.79 -4.47 11.31
CA GLN A 45 12.84 -4.02 10.39
C GLN A 45 12.28 -3.73 8.99
N PHE A 46 11.06 -4.21 8.69
CA PHE A 46 10.40 -3.97 7.43
C PHE A 46 9.84 -2.55 7.38
N SER A 47 10.41 -1.70 6.51
CA SER A 47 10.09 -0.27 6.45
C SER A 47 8.62 0.02 6.12
N MET A 48 7.93 -0.91 5.44
CA MET A 48 6.49 -0.76 5.18
C MET A 48 5.63 -0.76 6.44
N LEU A 49 6.12 -1.38 7.53
CA LEU A 49 5.41 -1.47 8.80
C LEU A 49 5.82 -0.34 9.77
N ASN A 50 6.65 0.59 9.31
CA ASN A 50 7.14 1.71 10.09
C ASN A 50 7.02 2.99 9.27
N ASN A 51 5.81 3.53 9.19
CA ASN A 51 5.51 4.68 8.36
C ASN A 51 4.91 5.83 9.15
N ALA A 52 5.38 7.04 8.86
CA ALA A 52 4.64 8.25 9.11
C ALA A 52 4.15 8.81 7.77
N LEU A 53 2.93 9.29 7.72
CA LEU A 53 2.36 10.02 6.60
C LEU A 53 2.07 11.44 7.04
N LEU A 54 2.61 12.43 6.31
CA LEU A 54 2.30 13.85 6.47
C LEU A 54 1.60 14.33 5.19
N TYR A 55 0.42 14.93 5.32
CA TYR A 55 -0.42 15.35 4.19
C TYR A 55 -0.94 16.79 4.31
N THR A 56 -0.22 17.64 5.05
CA THR A 56 -0.51 19.06 5.21
C THR A 56 0.76 19.92 5.05
N SER A 57 0.60 21.16 4.63
CA SER A 57 1.68 22.16 4.55
C SER A 57 1.91 22.93 5.86
N ARG A 58 1.16 22.63 6.92
CA ARG A 58 1.28 23.34 8.20
C ARG A 58 2.58 22.96 8.91
N LYS A 59 3.36 23.96 9.31
CA LYS A 59 4.62 23.78 10.01
C LYS A 59 4.43 23.16 11.41
N GLU A 60 3.34 23.50 12.06
CA GLU A 60 2.95 22.98 13.37
C GLU A 60 2.74 21.46 13.32
N ALA A 61 2.09 20.97 12.28
CA ALA A 61 1.87 19.53 12.07
C ALA A 61 3.19 18.76 11.85
N LEU A 62 4.14 19.35 11.10
CA LEU A 62 5.48 18.78 10.99
C LEU A 62 6.18 18.72 12.36
N ALA A 63 6.13 19.80 13.15
CA ALA A 63 6.76 19.84 14.47
C ALA A 63 6.14 18.80 15.42
N GLU A 64 4.81 18.68 15.45
CA GLU A 64 4.10 17.66 16.24
C GLU A 64 4.48 16.25 15.80
N LEU A 65 4.52 15.98 14.49
CA LEU A 65 4.93 14.69 13.95
C LEU A 65 6.33 14.31 14.42
N ILE A 66 7.32 15.22 14.28
CA ILE A 66 8.71 14.98 14.66
C ILE A 66 8.82 14.74 16.17
N ALA A 67 8.19 15.59 17.00
CA ALA A 67 8.18 15.41 18.44
C ALA A 67 7.56 14.06 18.85
N THR A 68 6.50 13.63 18.17
CA THR A 68 5.85 12.33 18.42
C THR A 68 6.74 11.15 18.01
N ILE A 69 7.44 11.25 16.87
CA ILE A 69 8.43 10.23 16.44
C ILE A 69 9.54 10.10 17.49
N GLU A 70 10.07 11.20 17.98
CA GLU A 70 11.16 11.23 18.97
C GLU A 70 10.69 10.68 20.33
N ALA A 71 9.53 11.11 20.82
CA ALA A 71 8.97 10.66 22.09
C ALA A 71 8.65 9.16 22.11
N ASN A 72 8.17 8.62 21.00
CA ASN A 72 7.85 7.20 20.87
C ASN A 72 9.04 6.34 20.46
N GLN A 73 10.21 6.94 20.18
CA GLN A 73 11.38 6.28 19.58
C GLN A 73 10.97 5.43 18.35
N ALA A 74 9.97 5.90 17.63
CA ALA A 74 9.43 5.19 16.47
C ALA A 74 10.43 5.32 15.31
N PRO A 75 10.96 4.22 14.75
CA PRO A 75 11.86 4.27 13.61
C PRO A 75 11.03 4.48 12.31
N ALA A 76 10.26 5.56 12.26
CA ALA A 76 9.37 5.81 11.14
C ALA A 76 10.13 6.53 10.03
N GLY A 77 10.02 5.99 8.83
CA GLY A 77 10.23 6.78 7.64
C GLY A 77 9.00 7.67 7.40
N ILE A 78 9.22 8.87 6.91
CA ILE A 78 8.17 9.85 6.63
C ILE A 78 7.85 9.84 5.14
N ARG A 79 6.58 9.67 4.80
CA ARG A 79 6.05 9.90 3.45
C ARG A 79 5.38 11.26 3.43
N LEU A 80 5.69 12.05 2.40
CA LEU A 80 5.03 13.31 2.15
C LEU A 80 3.97 13.11 1.07
N ALA A 81 2.78 13.64 1.30
CA ALA A 81 1.67 13.53 0.38
C ALA A 81 1.03 14.90 0.12
N GLY A 82 0.71 15.18 -1.15
CA GLY A 82 0.07 16.43 -1.55
C GLY A 82 0.85 17.67 -1.09
N PRO A 83 0.21 18.58 -0.33
CA PRO A 83 0.84 19.85 0.08
C PRO A 83 2.02 19.67 1.03
N ALA A 84 2.21 18.49 1.64
CA ALA A 84 3.31 18.23 2.57
C ALA A 84 4.70 18.25 1.89
N ILE A 85 4.77 18.20 0.57
CA ILE A 85 6.03 18.26 -0.20
C ILE A 85 6.88 19.48 0.15
N VAL A 86 6.26 20.58 0.60
CA VAL A 86 6.95 21.81 1.01
C VAL A 86 7.89 21.59 2.21
N HIS A 87 7.71 20.50 2.96
CA HIS A 87 8.53 20.18 4.13
C HIS A 87 9.82 19.42 3.81
N THR A 88 10.09 19.11 2.54
CA THR A 88 11.28 18.33 2.14
C THR A 88 12.59 18.98 2.64
N THR A 89 12.73 20.30 2.49
CA THR A 89 13.93 21.02 2.95
C THR A 89 14.07 20.99 4.47
N ALA A 90 12.99 21.27 5.19
CA ALA A 90 13.02 21.25 6.66
C ALA A 90 13.35 19.85 7.21
N LEU A 91 12.86 18.79 6.58
CA LEU A 91 13.21 17.42 6.94
C LEU A 91 14.69 17.11 6.66
N ALA A 92 15.24 17.61 5.53
CA ALA A 92 16.66 17.44 5.23
C ALA A 92 17.55 18.13 6.27
N GLU A 93 17.18 19.34 6.73
CA GLU A 93 17.86 20.07 7.81
C GLU A 93 17.81 19.29 9.15
N LEU A 94 16.72 18.54 9.38
CA LEU A 94 16.58 17.65 10.52
C LEU A 94 17.32 16.30 10.35
N GLY A 95 18.07 16.12 9.27
CA GLY A 95 18.90 14.94 9.01
C GLY A 95 18.16 13.76 8.35
N TYR A 96 16.99 14.00 7.78
CA TYR A 96 16.30 12.99 6.96
C TYR A 96 16.88 12.95 5.54
N THR A 97 17.11 11.74 5.03
CA THR A 97 17.58 11.51 3.65
C THR A 97 16.38 11.14 2.79
N HIS A 98 16.30 11.73 1.61
CA HIS A 98 15.28 11.43 0.60
C HIS A 98 15.66 10.18 -0.20
N HIS A 99 14.77 9.21 -0.28
CA HIS A 99 14.97 7.91 -0.95
C HIS A 99 14.14 7.75 -2.25
N GLY A 100 13.71 8.87 -2.83
CA GLY A 100 12.81 8.85 -3.98
C GLY A 100 11.35 8.89 -3.58
N GLY A 101 10.46 8.81 -4.56
CA GLY A 101 9.01 8.80 -4.38
C GLY A 101 8.37 7.66 -5.16
N ALA A 102 7.31 7.11 -4.62
CA ALA A 102 6.51 6.09 -5.29
C ALA A 102 5.16 6.66 -5.73
N PRO A 103 4.63 6.27 -6.91
CA PRO A 103 3.41 6.83 -7.44
C PRO A 103 2.19 6.37 -6.63
N PHE A 104 1.38 7.32 -6.22
CA PHE A 104 0.04 7.11 -5.73
C PHE A 104 -0.92 7.22 -6.91
N MET A 105 -1.63 6.14 -7.19
CA MET A 105 -2.42 6.01 -8.41
C MET A 105 -3.89 5.81 -8.11
N LEU A 106 -4.73 6.30 -9.02
CA LEU A 106 -6.18 6.24 -8.94
C LEU A 106 -6.75 5.63 -10.21
N TRP A 107 -7.82 4.87 -10.05
CA TRP A 107 -8.68 4.42 -11.12
C TRP A 107 -10.15 4.70 -10.77
N SER A 108 -10.94 5.21 -11.74
CA SER A 108 -12.36 5.50 -11.54
C SER A 108 -13.24 4.55 -12.34
N SER A 109 -14.36 4.19 -11.76
CA SER A 109 -15.38 3.34 -12.40
C SER A 109 -16.05 3.98 -13.63
N ASP A 110 -15.83 5.28 -13.90
CA ASP A 110 -16.23 5.91 -15.16
C ASP A 110 -15.47 5.31 -16.35
N ASN A 111 -14.29 4.71 -16.09
CA ASN A 111 -13.61 3.89 -17.07
C ASN A 111 -14.37 2.56 -17.21
N SER A 112 -14.74 2.17 -18.43
CA SER A 112 -15.34 0.87 -18.68
C SER A 112 -14.27 -0.21 -18.68
N PHE A 113 -14.51 -1.32 -17.98
CA PHE A 113 -13.91 -2.58 -18.37
C PHE A 113 -14.83 -3.20 -19.42
N ASP A 114 -14.55 -2.98 -20.69
CA ASP A 114 -15.22 -3.72 -21.75
C ASP A 114 -15.01 -5.21 -21.48
N ALA A 115 -16.10 -5.95 -21.45
CA ALA A 115 -16.24 -7.40 -21.33
C ALA A 115 -14.97 -8.17 -20.90
N PHE A 116 -14.54 -7.97 -19.64
CA PHE A 116 -13.44 -8.78 -19.11
C PHE A 116 -13.95 -10.19 -18.83
N ASN A 117 -13.39 -11.17 -19.51
CA ASN A 117 -13.56 -12.60 -19.23
C ASN A 117 -12.21 -13.17 -18.78
N LEU A 118 -12.24 -13.92 -17.68
CA LEU A 118 -11.08 -14.67 -17.23
C LEU A 118 -10.68 -15.69 -18.29
N ARG A 119 -9.37 -15.81 -18.59
CA ARG A 119 -8.86 -16.81 -19.55
C ARG A 119 -9.22 -18.23 -19.10
N GLU A 120 -9.49 -19.09 -20.08
CA GLU A 120 -9.69 -20.52 -19.84
C GLU A 120 -8.49 -21.15 -19.10
N GLY A 121 -8.77 -22.08 -18.20
CA GLY A 121 -7.75 -22.73 -17.35
C GLY A 121 -7.29 -21.91 -16.16
N LEU A 122 -7.82 -20.68 -15.97
CA LEU A 122 -7.56 -19.89 -14.77
C LEU A 122 -8.78 -19.91 -13.84
N SER A 123 -8.53 -19.84 -12.54
CA SER A 123 -9.57 -19.64 -11.54
C SER A 123 -9.14 -18.61 -10.50
N ILE A 124 -10.11 -17.90 -9.92
CA ILE A 124 -9.86 -16.92 -8.87
C ILE A 124 -10.73 -17.26 -7.68
N ARG A 125 -10.14 -17.26 -6.49
CA ARG A 125 -10.89 -17.38 -5.24
C ARG A 125 -10.35 -16.47 -4.16
N ARG A 126 -11.17 -16.18 -3.16
CA ARG A 126 -10.73 -15.54 -1.92
C ARG A 126 -9.79 -16.49 -1.18
N LEU A 127 -8.68 -15.93 -0.68
CA LEU A 127 -7.73 -16.66 0.14
C LEU A 127 -8.21 -16.70 1.60
N VAL A 128 -7.77 -17.72 2.30
CA VAL A 128 -8.10 -17.99 3.70
C VAL A 128 -6.81 -18.22 4.50
N PRO A 129 -6.84 -18.17 5.85
CA PRO A 129 -5.62 -18.32 6.65
C PRO A 129 -4.76 -19.54 6.35
N THR A 130 -5.35 -20.63 5.87
CA THR A 130 -4.59 -21.84 5.44
C THR A 130 -3.74 -21.63 4.18
N ASP A 131 -3.97 -20.54 3.43
CA ASP A 131 -3.15 -20.18 2.26
C ASP A 131 -1.89 -19.37 2.64
N SER A 132 -1.72 -18.99 3.91
CA SER A 132 -0.66 -18.07 4.37
C SER A 132 0.74 -18.51 3.97
N ASP A 133 1.04 -19.80 3.97
CA ASP A 133 2.39 -20.29 3.65
C ASP A 133 2.74 -20.05 2.17
N VAL A 134 1.79 -20.27 1.26
CA VAL A 134 1.98 -19.96 -0.17
C VAL A 134 2.03 -18.46 -0.41
N MET A 135 1.18 -17.68 0.28
CA MET A 135 1.23 -16.22 0.22
C MET A 135 2.61 -15.70 0.66
N ASN A 136 3.15 -16.23 1.75
CA ASN A 136 4.46 -15.84 2.28
C ASN A 136 5.60 -16.16 1.30
N GLN A 137 5.54 -17.27 0.60
CA GLN A 137 6.51 -17.60 -0.45
C GLN A 137 6.46 -16.58 -1.60
N ILE A 138 5.25 -16.18 -2.02
CA ILE A 138 5.07 -15.15 -3.04
C ILE A 138 5.60 -13.80 -2.56
N TYR A 139 5.32 -13.39 -1.32
CA TYR A 139 5.84 -12.14 -0.76
C TYR A 139 7.36 -12.16 -0.62
N ALA A 140 7.95 -13.28 -0.21
CA ALA A 140 9.41 -13.44 -0.17
C ALA A 140 10.04 -13.24 -1.54
N ASP A 141 9.48 -13.83 -2.59
CA ASP A 141 9.97 -13.70 -3.96
C ASP A 141 9.77 -12.27 -4.51
N VAL A 142 8.55 -11.75 -4.44
CA VAL A 142 8.18 -10.47 -5.11
C VAL A 142 8.78 -9.25 -4.41
N TYR A 143 8.85 -9.27 -3.08
CA TYR A 143 9.30 -8.13 -2.27
C TYR A 143 10.67 -8.35 -1.63
N SER A 144 11.35 -9.47 -1.97
CA SER A 144 12.64 -9.85 -1.38
C SER A 144 12.62 -9.85 0.16
N MET A 145 11.51 -10.35 0.73
CA MET A 145 11.34 -10.38 2.19
C MET A 145 12.15 -11.54 2.79
N THR A 146 12.89 -11.23 3.87
CA THR A 146 13.57 -12.26 4.66
C THR A 146 12.56 -13.04 5.53
N PRO A 147 12.93 -14.21 6.07
CA PRO A 147 12.08 -14.94 7.00
C PRO A 147 11.59 -14.10 8.19
N GLU A 148 12.46 -13.23 8.73
CA GLU A 148 12.13 -12.33 9.83
C GLU A 148 11.09 -11.29 9.40
N MET A 149 11.24 -10.70 8.21
CA MET A 149 10.26 -9.76 7.64
C MET A 149 8.92 -10.44 7.40
N ILE A 150 8.91 -11.70 6.93
CA ILE A 150 7.69 -12.49 6.77
C ILE A 150 7.02 -12.75 8.12
N ALA A 151 7.79 -13.11 9.15
CA ALA A 151 7.26 -13.31 10.51
C ALA A 151 6.60 -12.05 11.04
N ASP A 152 7.25 -10.89 10.86
CA ASP A 152 6.70 -9.59 11.22
C ASP A 152 5.47 -9.21 10.41
N PHE A 153 5.39 -9.63 9.15
CA PHE A 153 4.28 -9.30 8.25
C PHE A 153 3.05 -10.20 8.45
N LYS A 154 3.23 -11.42 8.97
CA LYS A 154 2.14 -12.39 9.14
C LYS A 154 0.92 -11.87 9.91
N PRO A 155 1.05 -11.09 11.01
CA PRO A 155 -0.09 -10.53 11.73
C PRO A 155 -0.94 -9.53 10.91
N PHE A 156 -0.41 -9.00 9.81
CA PHE A 156 -1.13 -8.07 8.94
C PHE A 156 -1.99 -8.79 7.88
N GLN A 157 -1.81 -10.09 7.71
CA GLN A 157 -2.61 -10.89 6.80
C GLN A 157 -3.97 -11.19 7.44
N PHE A 158 -5.04 -11.04 6.66
CA PHE A 158 -6.41 -11.27 7.15
C PHE A 158 -6.75 -10.44 8.39
N ALA A 159 -6.24 -9.20 8.45
CA ALA A 159 -6.31 -8.36 9.62
C ALA A 159 -7.75 -7.94 9.97
N THR A 160 -8.64 -7.84 9.00
CA THR A 160 -10.02 -7.39 9.17
C THR A 160 -10.98 -8.03 8.18
N ASP A 161 -12.30 -7.91 8.45
CA ASP A 161 -13.34 -8.35 7.52
C ASP A 161 -13.44 -7.49 6.24
N GLN A 162 -12.83 -6.29 6.25
CA GLN A 162 -12.77 -5.39 5.10
C GLN A 162 -11.64 -5.76 4.12
N ASP A 163 -10.80 -6.72 4.50
CA ASP A 163 -9.67 -7.22 3.75
C ASP A 163 -10.09 -8.43 2.90
N TYR A 164 -10.02 -8.27 1.59
CA TYR A 164 -10.32 -9.30 0.61
C TYR A 164 -9.05 -9.69 -0.12
N THR A 165 -8.36 -10.72 0.34
CA THR A 165 -7.20 -11.24 -0.39
C THR A 165 -7.64 -12.28 -1.41
N TRP A 166 -7.27 -12.04 -2.68
CA TRP A 166 -7.64 -12.86 -3.83
C TRP A 166 -6.41 -13.54 -4.41
N GLY A 167 -6.53 -14.81 -4.76
CA GLY A 167 -5.53 -15.58 -5.48
C GLY A 167 -6.01 -15.98 -6.87
N LEU A 168 -5.14 -15.83 -7.85
CA LEU A 168 -5.29 -16.39 -9.20
C LEU A 168 -4.56 -17.72 -9.26
N PHE A 169 -5.24 -18.74 -9.74
CA PHE A 169 -4.73 -20.10 -9.83
C PHE A 169 -4.69 -20.57 -11.28
N LYS A 170 -3.63 -21.30 -11.63
CA LYS A 170 -3.49 -22.07 -12.86
C LYS A 170 -3.09 -23.49 -12.49
N ASP A 171 -3.82 -24.48 -12.98
CA ASP A 171 -3.56 -25.91 -12.73
C ASP A 171 -3.40 -26.23 -11.22
N GLY A 172 -4.13 -25.51 -10.36
CA GLY A 172 -4.09 -25.64 -8.89
C GLY A 172 -2.96 -24.86 -8.20
N GLU A 173 -2.02 -24.28 -8.93
CA GLU A 173 -0.94 -23.45 -8.41
C GLU A 173 -1.36 -21.97 -8.32
N MET A 174 -1.03 -21.29 -7.19
CA MET A 174 -1.26 -19.85 -7.05
C MET A 174 -0.20 -19.08 -7.82
N VAL A 175 -0.60 -18.46 -8.94
CA VAL A 175 0.29 -17.72 -9.85
C VAL A 175 0.28 -16.21 -9.67
N SER A 176 -0.66 -15.67 -8.90
CA SER A 176 -0.70 -14.26 -8.49
C SER A 176 -1.62 -14.06 -7.31
N LEU A 177 -1.38 -13.03 -6.51
CA LEU A 177 -2.26 -12.63 -5.43
C LEU A 177 -2.39 -11.10 -5.33
N VAL A 178 -3.45 -10.62 -4.67
CA VAL A 178 -3.68 -9.21 -4.38
C VAL A 178 -4.63 -9.06 -3.19
N THR A 179 -4.42 -8.05 -2.37
CA THR A 179 -5.35 -7.66 -1.30
C THR A 179 -6.12 -6.41 -1.71
N ALA A 180 -7.45 -6.46 -1.58
CA ALA A 180 -8.37 -5.34 -1.76
C ALA A 180 -8.97 -4.97 -0.41
N VAL A 181 -8.83 -3.72 0.02
CA VAL A 181 -9.41 -3.18 1.26
C VAL A 181 -10.52 -2.21 0.91
N VAL A 182 -11.71 -2.41 1.47
CA VAL A 182 -12.91 -1.64 1.14
C VAL A 182 -13.13 -0.50 2.13
N PHE A 183 -13.22 0.73 1.61
CA PHE A 183 -13.55 1.95 2.34
C PHE A 183 -14.81 2.57 1.73
N LYS A 184 -15.98 2.25 2.25
CA LYS A 184 -17.27 2.69 1.69
C LYS A 184 -17.38 2.31 0.19
N ASP A 185 -17.28 3.29 -0.70
CA ASP A 185 -17.34 3.15 -2.16
C ASP A 185 -15.97 3.24 -2.86
N THR A 186 -14.90 3.17 -2.09
CA THR A 186 -13.51 3.18 -2.58
C THR A 186 -12.79 1.91 -2.15
N VAL A 187 -11.91 1.39 -3.01
CA VAL A 187 -11.11 0.19 -2.74
C VAL A 187 -9.63 0.50 -2.88
N GLY A 188 -8.88 0.25 -1.82
CA GLY A 188 -7.42 0.24 -1.86
C GLY A 188 -6.89 -1.11 -2.36
N ILE A 189 -5.94 -1.08 -3.30
CA ILE A 189 -5.24 -2.27 -3.80
C ILE A 189 -3.87 -2.37 -3.12
N TRP A 190 -3.61 -3.49 -2.48
CA TRP A 190 -2.44 -3.72 -1.63
C TRP A 190 -1.77 -5.06 -1.93
N ASN A 191 -0.53 -5.18 -1.56
CA ASN A 191 0.23 -6.45 -1.52
C ASN A 191 0.07 -7.31 -2.79
N MET A 192 0.03 -6.66 -3.96
CA MET A 192 -0.12 -7.36 -5.22
C MET A 192 1.21 -8.00 -5.63
N GLY A 193 1.19 -9.30 -5.89
CA GLY A 193 2.37 -10.07 -6.26
C GLY A 193 2.10 -11.12 -7.32
N THR A 194 3.06 -11.27 -8.25
CA THR A 194 3.15 -12.37 -9.22
C THR A 194 4.57 -12.93 -9.10
N PRO A 195 4.75 -14.19 -8.68
CA PRO A 195 6.06 -14.82 -8.58
C PRO A 195 6.91 -14.63 -9.83
N THR A 196 8.21 -14.49 -9.66
CA THR A 196 9.16 -14.21 -10.75
C THR A 196 9.01 -15.20 -11.90
N VAL A 197 8.83 -16.49 -11.59
CA VAL A 197 8.64 -17.57 -12.58
C VAL A 197 7.32 -17.46 -13.37
N HIS A 198 6.34 -16.74 -12.84
CA HIS A 198 5.03 -16.55 -13.46
C HIS A 198 4.84 -15.15 -14.08
N GLN A 199 5.83 -14.26 -13.95
CA GLN A 199 5.76 -12.92 -14.54
C GLN A 199 5.71 -12.95 -16.07
N LYS A 200 5.29 -11.84 -16.67
CA LYS A 200 5.14 -11.65 -18.13
C LYS A 200 4.11 -12.55 -18.82
N ASN A 201 3.36 -13.34 -18.06
CA ASN A 201 2.23 -14.16 -18.57
C ASN A 201 0.88 -13.43 -18.51
N GLY A 202 0.84 -12.20 -18.02
CA GLY A 202 -0.39 -11.39 -17.91
C GLY A 202 -1.22 -11.69 -16.65
N TYR A 203 -0.81 -12.62 -15.77
CA TYR A 203 -1.60 -13.04 -14.60
C TYR A 203 -1.93 -11.90 -13.66
N GLY A 204 -0.96 -11.02 -13.37
CA GLY A 204 -1.22 -9.84 -12.55
C GLY A 204 -2.28 -8.91 -13.13
N SER A 205 -2.23 -8.65 -14.45
CA SER A 205 -3.27 -7.84 -15.13
C SER A 205 -4.64 -8.50 -15.06
N GLU A 206 -4.72 -9.82 -15.23
CA GLU A 206 -5.98 -10.54 -15.16
C GLU A 206 -6.59 -10.51 -13.76
N LEU A 207 -5.78 -10.81 -12.75
CA LEU A 207 -6.22 -10.77 -11.37
C LEU A 207 -6.69 -9.35 -11.00
N LEU A 208 -5.91 -8.32 -11.34
CA LEU A 208 -6.26 -6.93 -11.04
C LEU A 208 -7.60 -6.54 -11.68
N LYS A 209 -7.78 -6.81 -12.98
CA LYS A 209 -9.03 -6.49 -13.71
C LYS A 209 -10.23 -7.22 -13.12
N TRP A 210 -10.06 -8.50 -12.78
CA TRP A 210 -11.11 -9.28 -12.15
C TRP A 210 -11.52 -8.71 -10.79
N VAL A 211 -10.54 -8.39 -9.95
CA VAL A 211 -10.78 -7.80 -8.62
C VAL A 211 -11.48 -6.45 -8.75
N MET A 212 -11.01 -5.59 -9.64
CA MET A 212 -11.63 -4.29 -9.88
C MET A 212 -13.08 -4.45 -10.38
N LYS A 213 -13.32 -5.38 -11.34
CA LYS A 213 -14.68 -5.66 -11.81
C LYS A 213 -15.56 -6.16 -10.67
N THR A 214 -15.11 -7.14 -9.91
CA THR A 214 -15.85 -7.72 -8.79
C THR A 214 -16.25 -6.66 -7.76
N HIS A 215 -15.30 -5.81 -7.34
CA HIS A 215 -15.61 -4.76 -6.37
C HIS A 215 -16.45 -3.63 -6.96
N LYS A 216 -16.33 -3.32 -8.27
CA LYS A 216 -17.23 -2.41 -8.96
C LYS A 216 -18.67 -2.95 -8.95
N ASP A 217 -18.86 -4.23 -9.24
CA ASP A 217 -20.16 -4.90 -9.18
C ASP A 217 -20.74 -4.90 -7.75
N MET A 218 -19.88 -4.84 -6.72
CA MET A 218 -20.24 -4.66 -5.31
C MET A 218 -20.50 -3.18 -4.92
N GLY A 219 -20.35 -2.23 -5.84
CA GLY A 219 -20.65 -0.81 -5.62
C GLY A 219 -19.44 0.12 -5.47
N ALA A 220 -18.22 -0.38 -5.64
CA ALA A 220 -17.04 0.47 -5.62
C ALA A 220 -17.02 1.43 -6.82
N LYS A 221 -16.73 2.71 -6.55
CA LYS A 221 -16.64 3.77 -7.55
C LYS A 221 -15.20 4.15 -7.86
N ASN A 222 -14.32 4.05 -6.88
CA ASN A 222 -12.94 4.46 -6.99
C ASN A 222 -12.00 3.36 -6.48
N PHE A 223 -10.80 3.34 -7.05
CA PHE A 223 -9.73 2.46 -6.62
C PHE A 223 -8.45 3.27 -6.49
N PHE A 224 -7.69 3.06 -5.41
CA PHE A 224 -6.37 3.65 -5.26
C PHE A 224 -5.32 2.57 -4.97
N LEU A 225 -4.07 2.91 -5.24
CA LEU A 225 -2.92 2.12 -4.85
C LEU A 225 -1.66 3.00 -4.72
N HIS A 226 -0.69 2.49 -4.01
CA HIS A 226 0.64 3.04 -3.94
C HIS A 226 1.60 2.05 -4.63
N ALA A 227 2.01 2.38 -5.85
CA ALA A 227 2.74 1.47 -6.70
C ALA A 227 4.24 1.44 -6.40
N THR A 228 4.87 0.29 -6.60
CA THR A 228 6.32 0.24 -6.81
C THR A 228 6.67 0.75 -8.21
N ALA A 229 7.93 1.15 -8.44
CA ALA A 229 8.38 1.55 -9.76
C ALA A 229 8.16 0.45 -10.82
N ALA A 230 8.38 -0.82 -10.44
CA ALA A 230 8.15 -1.97 -11.31
C ALA A 230 6.66 -2.21 -11.59
N GLY A 231 5.80 -2.02 -10.57
CA GLY A 231 4.35 -2.22 -10.70
C GLY A 231 3.66 -1.15 -11.53
N LYS A 232 4.17 0.08 -11.56
CA LYS A 232 3.56 1.22 -12.26
C LYS A 232 3.20 0.89 -13.71
N PHE A 233 4.10 0.21 -14.44
CA PHE A 233 3.86 -0.16 -15.84
C PHE A 233 2.63 -1.04 -16.05
N LEU A 234 2.36 -1.95 -15.13
CA LEU A 234 1.15 -2.78 -15.17
C LEU A 234 -0.10 -1.91 -14.96
N TYR A 235 -0.06 -1.02 -13.97
CA TYR A 235 -1.19 -0.17 -13.64
C TYR A 235 -1.49 0.84 -14.75
N ASP A 236 -0.48 1.47 -15.34
CA ASP A 236 -0.66 2.36 -16.51
C ASP A 236 -1.39 1.64 -17.66
N LYS A 237 -1.00 0.38 -17.95
CA LYS A 237 -1.68 -0.44 -18.97
C LYS A 237 -3.12 -0.81 -18.61
N CYS A 238 -3.46 -0.82 -17.33
CA CYS A 238 -4.81 -1.08 -16.85
C CYS A 238 -5.65 0.21 -16.69
N GLY A 239 -5.16 1.34 -17.19
CA GLY A 239 -5.91 2.61 -17.21
C GLY A 239 -5.86 3.39 -15.89
N TRP A 240 -4.90 3.06 -15.00
CA TRP A 240 -4.66 3.83 -13.80
C TRP A 240 -3.93 5.13 -14.13
N ILE A 241 -4.23 6.19 -13.40
CA ILE A 241 -3.54 7.48 -13.50
C ILE A 241 -2.73 7.76 -12.25
N THR A 242 -1.54 8.31 -12.42
CA THR A 242 -0.75 8.80 -11.29
C THR A 242 -1.36 10.11 -10.79
N LEU A 243 -1.80 10.10 -9.55
CA LEU A 243 -2.39 11.26 -8.88
C LEU A 243 -1.32 12.11 -8.20
N ASP A 244 -0.34 11.46 -7.59
CA ASP A 244 0.76 12.08 -6.85
C ASP A 244 1.97 11.13 -6.80
N TYR A 245 3.13 11.67 -6.39
CA TYR A 245 4.30 10.88 -5.98
C TYR A 245 4.54 11.14 -4.51
N LEU A 246 4.60 10.09 -3.70
CA LEU A 246 4.80 10.19 -2.27
C LEU A 246 6.30 10.05 -1.93
N PRO A 247 7.04 11.14 -1.77
CA PRO A 247 8.44 11.09 -1.35
C PRO A 247 8.58 10.34 -0.01
N TYR A 248 9.59 9.49 0.07
CA TYR A 248 9.94 8.77 1.28
C TYR A 248 11.26 9.31 1.83
N LEU A 249 11.25 9.73 3.08
CA LEU A 249 12.42 10.24 3.77
C LEU A 249 12.64 9.44 5.06
N SER A 250 13.89 9.12 5.41
CA SER A 250 14.20 8.47 6.67
C SER A 250 15.52 8.97 7.25
N LYS A 251 15.63 8.93 8.57
CA LYS A 251 16.92 9.08 9.25
C LYS A 251 17.64 7.74 9.21
N VAL A 252 18.85 7.72 8.70
CA VAL A 252 19.74 6.57 8.87
C VAL A 252 20.09 6.50 10.35
N LYS A 253 19.73 5.44 11.06
CA LYS A 253 20.27 5.21 12.40
C LYS A 253 21.79 5.16 12.26
N LYS A 254 22.52 6.10 12.87
CA LYS A 254 23.97 5.93 13.05
C LYS A 254 24.13 4.61 13.80
N LYS A 255 24.82 3.63 13.19
CA LYS A 255 25.31 2.47 13.95
C LYS A 255 26.15 3.07 15.06
N GLU A 256 25.72 2.88 16.31
CA GLU A 256 26.60 3.13 17.46
C GLU A 256 27.82 2.23 17.23
N ALA A 257 29.00 2.88 17.22
CA ALA A 257 30.30 2.23 17.02
C ALA A 257 30.70 1.46 18.27
#